data_2e5e0fdb79268214ebd0ceb870f5ca24
#
_entry.id   2e5e0fdb79268214ebd0ceb870f5ca24
#
_cell.length_a   1.000
_cell.length_b   1.000
_cell.length_c   1.000
_cell.angle_alpha   90.00
_cell.angle_beta   90.00
_cell.angle_gamma   90.00
#
_symmetry.space_group_name_H-M   'P 1'
#
loop_
_entity.id
_entity.type
_entity.pdbx_description
1 polymer ?
#
loop_
_entity_poly.entity_id
_entity_poly.type
_entity_poly.pdbx_seq_one_letter_code
_entity_poly.pdbx_strand_id
1 'polypeptide(L)'
;MKYATVFGVLVIFIVGCDFTQTAFEESQSETPSKKILIVTGIDHPAHEWQKTAPALAEVLREDVRMKVDVVEQPEFLATDKVYDYDIIVVHFMNWEKPTPSQVSRENLQKFVNDGKGLVILHFGCGAFRDWPEYSNLAGRIWDPNLRAHDPRGPFSVDIVNKEHPITRGMTSFETDDELYTCLAGNRPIVLLATARSKVDSKAYPMAFVFNYGRGRVFHCALGHDVKAIENPPAAELLRRGCAWTARMTPVSATTH
;
A
#
# COMPACT_ATOMS: atom_id res chain seq x y z
N MET A 1 -98.93 13.51 28.92
CA MET A 1 -97.67 12.78 29.21
C MET A 1 -96.69 13.24 28.10
N LYS A 2 -95.76 14.13 28.41
CA LYS A 2 -94.77 14.63 27.47
C LYS A 2 -93.34 14.19 27.98
N TYR A 3 -92.68 13.43 27.20
CA TYR A 3 -91.28 13.01 27.52
C TYR A 3 -90.36 14.05 26.84
N ALA A 4 -89.47 14.63 27.64
CA ALA A 4 -88.44 15.53 27.17
C ALA A 4 -87.13 14.66 27.02
N THR A 5 -86.58 14.70 25.84
CA THR A 5 -85.31 14.01 25.52
C THR A 5 -84.20 15.04 25.69
N VAL A 6 -83.23 14.77 26.61
CA VAL A 6 -82.04 15.62 26.80
C VAL A 6 -80.93 15.02 25.92
N PHE A 7 -80.38 15.80 24.97
CA PHE A 7 -79.22 15.50 24.22
C PHE A 7 -77.99 15.98 25.00
N GLY A 8 -77.15 15.03 25.43
CA GLY A 8 -75.85 15.32 26.01
C GLY A 8 -74.80 15.45 24.89
N VAL A 9 -74.12 16.58 24.83
CA VAL A 9 -72.98 16.84 23.92
C VAL A 9 -71.72 16.32 24.61
N LEU A 10 -71.09 15.31 24.00
CA LEU A 10 -69.78 14.78 24.44
C LEU A 10 -68.70 15.60 23.74
N VAL A 11 -67.94 16.41 24.48
CA VAL A 11 -66.77 17.10 23.99
C VAL A 11 -65.58 16.19 24.19
N ILE A 12 -64.99 15.69 23.07
CA ILE A 12 -63.76 14.91 23.08
C ILE A 12 -62.60 15.88 22.97
N PHE A 13 -61.80 16.00 24.03
CA PHE A 13 -60.50 16.64 24.00
C PHE A 13 -59.49 15.69 23.36
N ILE A 14 -59.02 16.02 22.14
CA ILE A 14 -57.86 15.34 21.51
C ILE A 14 -56.62 16.06 22.07
N VAL A 15 -55.91 15.35 22.97
CA VAL A 15 -54.58 15.76 23.40
C VAL A 15 -53.60 15.38 22.28
N GLY A 16 -53.16 16.40 21.52
CA GLY A 16 -52.10 16.22 20.53
C GLY A 16 -50.80 15.92 21.24
N CYS A 17 -50.28 14.71 21.07
CA CYS A 17 -48.92 14.35 21.45
C CYS A 17 -47.98 14.77 20.33
N ASP A 18 -47.32 15.94 20.49
CA ASP A 18 -46.22 16.34 19.61
C ASP A 18 -45.05 15.35 19.80
N PHE A 19 -44.94 14.40 18.90
CA PHE A 19 -43.73 13.60 18.72
C PHE A 19 -42.68 14.49 18.07
N THR A 20 -41.85 15.16 18.90
CA THR A 20 -40.59 15.73 18.43
C THR A 20 -39.69 14.57 18.01
N GLN A 21 -39.62 14.37 16.71
CA GLN A 21 -38.70 13.46 16.07
C GLN A 21 -37.29 14.07 16.21
N THR A 22 -36.57 13.67 17.30
CA THR A 22 -35.15 13.94 17.41
C THR A 22 -34.45 13.11 16.32
N ALA A 23 -34.07 13.80 15.25
CA ALA A 23 -33.15 13.23 14.26
C ALA A 23 -31.84 12.87 15.00
N PHE A 24 -31.62 11.58 15.17
CA PHE A 24 -30.28 11.10 15.49
C PHE A 24 -29.41 11.41 14.26
N GLU A 25 -28.65 12.50 14.32
CA GLU A 25 -27.49 12.66 13.45
C GLU A 25 -26.53 11.52 13.80
N GLU A 26 -26.54 10.48 12.96
CA GLU A 26 -25.48 9.47 12.94
C GLU A 26 -24.19 10.22 12.65
N SER A 27 -23.41 10.50 13.69
CA SER A 27 -22.04 10.95 13.56
C SER A 27 -21.33 9.86 12.74
N GLN A 28 -21.13 10.10 11.45
CA GLN A 28 -20.24 9.31 10.63
C GLN A 28 -18.86 9.46 11.28
N SER A 29 -18.47 8.47 12.08
CA SER A 29 -17.11 8.39 12.58
C SER A 29 -16.20 8.30 11.35
N GLU A 30 -15.50 9.39 11.04
CA GLU A 30 -14.49 9.37 9.97
C GLU A 30 -13.55 8.21 10.23
N THR A 31 -13.51 7.27 9.30
CA THR A 31 -12.54 6.17 9.37
C THR A 31 -11.15 6.79 9.42
N PRO A 32 -10.33 6.48 10.44
CA PRO A 32 -9.04 7.13 10.60
C PRO A 32 -8.21 6.96 9.33
N SER A 33 -7.90 8.07 8.66
CA SER A 33 -7.09 8.04 7.44
C SER A 33 -5.62 7.85 7.79
N LYS A 34 -4.88 7.14 6.93
CA LYS A 34 -3.44 6.90 7.03
C LYS A 34 -2.69 7.74 6.02
N LYS A 35 -1.60 8.36 6.47
CA LYS A 35 -0.74 9.18 5.62
C LYS A 35 0.37 8.34 5.02
N ILE A 36 0.47 8.37 3.71
CA ILE A 36 1.43 7.60 2.92
C ILE A 36 2.37 8.56 2.20
N LEU A 37 3.65 8.37 2.37
CA LEU A 37 4.69 9.13 1.69
C LEU A 37 5.33 8.26 0.60
N ILE A 38 5.17 8.63 -0.67
CA ILE A 38 5.96 8.06 -1.77
C ILE A 38 7.23 8.90 -1.90
N VAL A 39 8.38 8.27 -1.72
CA VAL A 39 9.70 8.91 -1.88
C VAL A 39 10.28 8.47 -3.21
N THR A 40 10.53 9.44 -4.10
CA THR A 40 11.01 9.24 -5.48
C THR A 40 11.98 10.36 -5.89
N GLY A 41 12.23 10.57 -7.21
CA GLY A 41 12.93 11.76 -7.73
C GLY A 41 14.37 11.52 -8.16
N ILE A 42 14.81 10.27 -8.29
CA ILE A 42 16.12 9.95 -8.88
C ILE A 42 15.91 9.35 -10.28
N ASP A 43 16.45 10.04 -11.28
CA ASP A 43 16.37 9.57 -12.67
C ASP A 43 17.11 8.24 -12.85
N HIS A 44 16.48 7.33 -13.57
CA HIS A 44 17.03 6.05 -13.92
C HIS A 44 16.71 5.76 -15.40
N PRO A 45 17.67 5.25 -16.19
CA PRO A 45 17.47 5.10 -17.64
C PRO A 45 16.31 4.14 -18.03
N ALA A 46 15.94 3.22 -17.12
CA ALA A 46 14.87 2.25 -17.38
C ALA A 46 13.57 2.52 -16.59
N HIS A 47 13.54 3.47 -15.66
CA HIS A 47 12.38 3.72 -14.80
C HIS A 47 11.98 5.19 -14.80
N GLU A 48 10.87 5.50 -15.46
CA GLU A 48 10.32 6.86 -15.58
C GLU A 48 9.49 7.21 -14.33
N TRP A 49 10.17 7.51 -13.21
CA TRP A 49 9.48 7.82 -11.94
C TRP A 49 8.48 8.97 -12.07
N GLN A 50 8.70 9.92 -12.99
CA GLN A 50 7.81 11.05 -13.26
C GLN A 50 6.42 10.59 -13.75
N LYS A 51 6.33 9.38 -14.30
CA LYS A 51 5.07 8.76 -14.73
C LYS A 51 4.58 7.74 -13.71
N THR A 52 5.47 6.92 -13.17
CA THR A 52 5.09 5.82 -12.30
C THR A 52 4.73 6.26 -10.88
N ALA A 53 5.35 7.32 -10.32
CA ALA A 53 4.99 7.80 -9.00
C ALA A 53 3.58 8.41 -8.93
N PRO A 54 3.14 9.27 -9.88
CA PRO A 54 1.75 9.70 -9.94
C PRO A 54 0.75 8.55 -10.11
N ALA A 55 1.02 7.60 -11.03
CA ALA A 55 0.16 6.44 -11.24
C ALA A 55 0.02 5.60 -9.95
N LEU A 56 1.12 5.36 -9.26
CA LEU A 56 1.11 4.68 -7.96
C LEU A 56 0.27 5.44 -6.93
N ALA A 57 0.42 6.78 -6.87
CA ALA A 57 -0.36 7.60 -5.94
C ALA A 57 -1.86 7.49 -6.21
N GLU A 58 -2.29 7.50 -7.48
CA GLU A 58 -3.71 7.33 -7.84
C GLU A 58 -4.20 5.94 -7.46
N VAL A 59 -3.45 4.88 -7.77
CA VAL A 59 -3.78 3.51 -7.36
C VAL A 59 -3.99 3.40 -5.84
N LEU A 60 -3.14 4.04 -5.04
CA LEU A 60 -3.27 3.99 -3.58
C LEU A 60 -4.45 4.83 -3.07
N ARG A 61 -4.76 5.99 -3.71
CA ARG A 61 -5.88 6.87 -3.36
C ARG A 61 -7.26 6.25 -3.62
N GLU A 62 -7.35 5.19 -4.43
CA GLU A 62 -8.60 4.42 -4.57
C GLU A 62 -9.08 3.83 -3.23
N ASP A 63 -8.19 3.60 -2.27
CA ASP A 63 -8.58 3.38 -0.87
C ASP A 63 -8.70 4.74 -0.16
N VAL A 64 -9.93 5.22 0.01
CA VAL A 64 -10.25 6.54 0.58
C VAL A 64 -9.66 6.77 1.99
N ARG A 65 -9.21 5.70 2.65
CA ARG A 65 -8.53 5.76 3.95
C ARG A 65 -7.06 6.16 3.82
N MET A 66 -6.52 6.25 2.60
CA MET A 66 -5.13 6.57 2.31
C MET A 66 -5.00 8.01 1.80
N LYS A 67 -4.27 8.85 2.53
CA LYS A 67 -3.84 10.18 2.08
C LYS A 67 -2.40 10.07 1.59
N VAL A 68 -2.19 10.29 0.29
CA VAL A 68 -0.91 10.00 -0.37
C VAL A 68 -0.25 11.29 -0.80
N ASP A 69 0.97 11.51 -0.30
CA ASP A 69 1.88 12.56 -0.72
C ASP A 69 3.07 11.97 -1.48
N VAL A 70 3.57 12.71 -2.45
CA VAL A 70 4.75 12.34 -3.25
C VAL A 70 5.83 13.38 -3.02
N VAL A 71 7.05 12.94 -2.69
CA VAL A 71 8.23 13.80 -2.62
C VAL A 71 9.28 13.33 -3.61
N GLU A 72 9.79 14.29 -4.38
CA GLU A 72 10.74 14.05 -5.47
C GLU A 72 12.20 14.24 -5.04
N GLN A 73 12.44 14.14 -3.75
CA GLN A 73 13.77 14.28 -3.16
C GLN A 73 13.93 13.26 -2.04
N PRO A 74 14.70 12.17 -2.24
CA PRO A 74 14.93 11.17 -1.20
C PRO A 74 15.51 11.75 0.11
N GLU A 75 16.19 12.89 0.02
CA GLU A 75 16.72 13.58 1.19
C GLU A 75 15.65 14.19 2.11
N PHE A 76 14.37 14.22 1.69
CA PHE A 76 13.24 14.51 2.59
C PHE A 76 13.24 13.59 3.81
N LEU A 77 13.74 12.36 3.67
CA LEU A 77 13.88 11.41 4.78
C LEU A 77 14.79 11.94 5.91
N ALA A 78 15.67 12.91 5.64
CA ALA A 78 16.48 13.54 6.67
C ALA A 78 15.72 14.53 7.56
N THR A 79 14.47 14.84 7.23
CA THR A 79 13.65 15.79 8.00
C THR A 79 12.77 15.09 9.03
N ASP A 80 12.46 15.78 10.14
CA ASP A 80 11.54 15.26 11.16
C ASP A 80 10.10 15.08 10.62
N LYS A 81 9.75 15.74 9.50
CA LYS A 81 8.43 15.63 8.85
C LYS A 81 8.12 14.20 8.40
N VAL A 82 9.13 13.35 8.22
CA VAL A 82 8.93 11.94 7.87
C VAL A 82 8.08 11.22 8.92
N TYR A 83 8.17 11.62 10.18
CA TYR A 83 7.43 11.00 11.28
C TYR A 83 5.93 11.35 11.32
N ASP A 84 5.48 12.33 10.51
CA ASP A 84 4.06 12.66 10.35
C ASP A 84 3.30 11.61 9.52
N TYR A 85 4.01 10.70 8.84
CA TYR A 85 3.45 9.66 8.00
C TYR A 85 3.31 8.33 8.75
N ASP A 86 2.42 7.47 8.24
CA ASP A 86 2.22 6.10 8.73
C ASP A 86 3.00 5.07 7.91
N ILE A 87 3.22 5.38 6.62
CA ILE A 87 3.94 4.51 5.66
C ILE A 87 4.91 5.35 4.84
N ILE A 88 6.08 4.78 4.57
CA ILE A 88 6.99 5.23 3.52
C ILE A 88 6.99 4.18 2.42
N VAL A 89 6.78 4.62 1.18
CA VAL A 89 7.00 3.83 -0.04
C VAL A 89 8.32 4.26 -0.66
N VAL A 90 9.28 3.36 -0.73
CA VAL A 90 10.55 3.60 -1.45
C VAL A 90 10.33 3.30 -2.92
N HIS A 91 10.35 4.36 -3.72
CA HIS A 91 10.11 4.35 -5.16
C HIS A 91 11.23 5.09 -5.90
N PHE A 92 12.47 4.72 -5.61
CA PHE A 92 13.66 5.21 -6.31
C PHE A 92 14.78 4.17 -6.25
N MET A 93 15.71 4.26 -7.18
CA MET A 93 17.01 3.59 -7.16
C MET A 93 18.08 4.65 -7.36
N ASN A 94 19.08 4.68 -6.50
CA ASN A 94 20.09 5.76 -6.58
C ASN A 94 21.17 5.52 -7.64
N TRP A 95 21.01 4.55 -8.51
CA TRP A 95 21.82 4.23 -9.69
C TRP A 95 23.23 4.87 -9.71
N GLU A 96 23.37 6.03 -10.40
CA GLU A 96 24.64 6.80 -10.46
C GLU A 96 24.68 7.98 -9.46
N LYS A 97 23.64 8.14 -8.63
CA LYS A 97 23.57 9.18 -7.62
C LYS A 97 24.05 8.66 -6.26
N PRO A 98 24.61 9.53 -5.41
CA PRO A 98 24.97 9.16 -4.06
C PRO A 98 23.75 8.57 -3.30
N THR A 99 24.02 7.64 -2.41
CA THR A 99 23.03 7.18 -1.43
C THR A 99 22.59 8.36 -0.57
N PRO A 100 21.29 8.50 -0.24
CA PRO A 100 20.81 9.51 0.70
C PRO A 100 21.60 9.54 2.01
N SER A 101 21.67 10.70 2.63
CA SER A 101 22.53 10.98 3.79
C SER A 101 22.39 9.95 4.91
N GLN A 102 23.35 9.97 5.83
CA GLN A 102 23.28 9.13 7.03
C GLN A 102 22.01 9.41 7.82
N VAL A 103 21.62 10.68 7.96
CA VAL A 103 20.40 11.09 8.68
C VAL A 103 19.16 10.51 7.99
N SER A 104 19.07 10.55 6.66
CA SER A 104 17.97 9.90 5.91
C SER A 104 17.87 8.40 6.20
N ARG A 105 19.00 7.71 6.26
CA ARG A 105 19.05 6.26 6.54
C ARG A 105 18.65 5.95 7.98
N GLU A 106 19.17 6.69 8.94
CA GLU A 106 18.85 6.54 10.36
C GLU A 106 17.36 6.80 10.63
N ASN A 107 16.80 7.86 10.04
CA ASN A 107 15.39 8.18 10.15
C ASN A 107 14.50 7.09 9.55
N LEU A 108 14.83 6.59 8.34
CA LEU A 108 14.09 5.47 7.74
C LEU A 108 14.14 4.22 8.60
N GLN A 109 15.31 3.85 9.10
CA GLN A 109 15.48 2.70 9.98
C GLN A 109 14.67 2.86 11.27
N LYS A 110 14.79 4.02 11.92
CA LYS A 110 14.04 4.35 13.13
C LYS A 110 12.53 4.33 12.89
N PHE A 111 12.07 4.93 11.79
CA PHE A 111 10.66 4.98 11.39
C PHE A 111 10.05 3.57 11.38
N VAL A 112 10.70 2.63 10.71
CA VAL A 112 10.21 1.26 10.62
C VAL A 112 10.36 0.53 11.95
N ASN A 113 11.53 0.65 12.60
CA ASN A 113 11.78 -0.01 13.87
C ASN A 113 10.76 0.38 14.95
N ASP A 114 10.30 1.63 14.95
CA ASP A 114 9.33 2.18 15.90
C ASP A 114 7.88 1.77 15.62
N GLY A 115 7.61 1.04 14.54
CA GLY A 115 6.32 0.39 14.33
C GLY A 115 5.54 0.87 13.11
N LYS A 116 6.10 1.79 12.32
CA LYS A 116 5.48 2.30 11.11
C LYS A 116 5.69 1.37 9.91
N GLY A 117 4.97 1.63 8.79
CA GLY A 117 4.97 0.78 7.61
C GLY A 117 6.05 1.15 6.59
N LEU A 118 6.64 0.14 5.96
CA LEU A 118 7.54 0.33 4.83
C LEU A 118 7.06 -0.50 3.64
N VAL A 119 7.02 0.13 2.48
CA VAL A 119 6.75 -0.53 1.20
C VAL A 119 7.95 -0.35 0.29
N ILE A 120 8.44 -1.45 -0.24
CA ILE A 120 9.48 -1.45 -1.28
C ILE A 120 8.80 -1.81 -2.58
N LEU A 121 8.84 -0.91 -3.56
CA LEU A 121 8.20 -1.15 -4.85
C LEU A 121 9.24 -1.27 -5.95
N HIS A 122 9.21 -2.38 -6.66
CA HIS A 122 9.98 -2.66 -7.87
C HIS A 122 11.45 -2.21 -7.75
N PHE A 123 11.89 -1.22 -8.56
CA PHE A 123 13.27 -0.71 -8.53
C PHE A 123 13.68 -0.07 -7.18
N GLY A 124 12.74 0.18 -6.28
CA GLY A 124 13.05 0.56 -4.90
C GLY A 124 13.90 -0.46 -4.15
N CYS A 125 13.95 -1.73 -4.59
CA CYS A 125 14.89 -2.72 -4.04
C CYS A 125 16.36 -2.39 -4.33
N GLY A 126 16.66 -1.52 -5.28
CA GLY A 126 17.99 -1.00 -5.59
C GLY A 126 18.33 0.34 -4.94
N ALA A 127 17.46 0.85 -4.07
CA ALA A 127 17.75 2.06 -3.31
C ALA A 127 18.83 1.82 -2.25
N PHE A 128 19.44 2.90 -1.76
CA PHE A 128 20.45 2.87 -0.69
C PHE A 128 21.59 1.86 -0.92
N ARG A 129 22.10 1.85 -2.13
CA ARG A 129 23.07 0.85 -2.63
C ARG A 129 24.28 0.64 -1.72
N ASP A 130 24.79 1.72 -1.10
CA ASP A 130 25.98 1.68 -0.25
C ASP A 130 25.66 1.55 1.24
N TRP A 131 24.42 1.13 1.56
CA TRP A 131 23.96 0.93 2.93
C TRP A 131 23.60 -0.53 3.19
N PRO A 132 24.52 -1.32 3.82
CA PRO A 132 24.30 -2.76 4.02
C PRO A 132 23.02 -3.11 4.78
N GLU A 133 22.59 -2.24 5.74
CA GLU A 133 21.36 -2.48 6.51
C GLU A 133 20.10 -2.43 5.64
N TYR A 134 20.17 -1.81 4.46
CA TYR A 134 19.02 -1.78 3.56
C TYR A 134 18.56 -3.18 3.13
N SER A 135 19.46 -4.15 3.03
CA SER A 135 19.10 -5.55 2.75
C SER A 135 18.22 -6.15 3.86
N ASN A 136 18.41 -5.73 5.10
CA ASN A 136 17.57 -6.14 6.23
C ASN A 136 16.24 -5.40 6.24
N LEU A 137 16.21 -4.13 5.82
CA LEU A 137 14.99 -3.32 5.72
C LEU A 137 14.11 -3.73 4.54
N ALA A 138 14.70 -3.98 3.37
CA ALA A 138 13.98 -4.36 2.17
C ALA A 138 13.70 -5.87 2.06
N GLY A 139 14.42 -6.69 2.83
CA GLY A 139 14.36 -8.16 2.81
C GLY A 139 15.05 -8.79 1.61
N ARG A 140 14.93 -8.16 0.45
CA ARG A 140 15.62 -8.50 -0.81
C ARG A 140 16.03 -7.21 -1.51
N ILE A 141 17.24 -7.20 -2.08
CA ILE A 141 17.80 -6.04 -2.78
C ILE A 141 18.36 -6.45 -4.14
N TRP A 142 18.38 -5.49 -5.05
CA TRP A 142 19.07 -5.64 -6.31
C TRP A 142 20.58 -5.72 -6.08
N ASP A 143 21.26 -6.68 -6.74
CA ASP A 143 22.70 -6.87 -6.70
C ASP A 143 23.23 -6.86 -8.13
N PRO A 144 24.18 -5.96 -8.49
CA PRO A 144 24.71 -5.87 -9.85
C PRO A 144 25.51 -7.12 -10.29
N ASN A 145 25.91 -7.97 -9.36
CA ASN A 145 26.63 -9.20 -9.66
C ASN A 145 25.72 -10.40 -9.94
N LEU A 146 24.42 -10.22 -9.77
CA LEU A 146 23.40 -11.24 -10.01
C LEU A 146 22.55 -10.88 -11.23
N ARG A 147 21.85 -11.88 -11.80
CA ARG A 147 20.86 -11.60 -12.82
C ARG A 147 19.70 -10.82 -12.20
N ALA A 148 19.41 -9.61 -12.71
CA ALA A 148 18.43 -8.72 -12.11
C ALA A 148 16.98 -9.14 -12.41
N HIS A 149 16.67 -9.39 -13.68
CA HIS A 149 15.31 -9.70 -14.16
C HIS A 149 15.35 -10.51 -15.46
N ASP A 150 14.23 -11.11 -15.78
CA ASP A 150 13.98 -11.64 -17.14
C ASP A 150 13.73 -10.47 -18.11
N PRO A 151 13.88 -10.69 -19.43
CA PRO A 151 13.40 -9.71 -20.40
C PRO A 151 11.95 -9.32 -20.12
N ARG A 152 11.64 -8.02 -20.18
CA ARG A 152 10.29 -7.50 -19.97
C ARG A 152 9.29 -8.21 -20.90
N GLY A 153 8.11 -8.51 -20.37
CA GLY A 153 7.06 -9.18 -21.12
C GLY A 153 5.98 -9.80 -20.23
N PRO A 154 5.02 -10.50 -20.82
CA PRO A 154 3.92 -11.12 -20.08
C PRO A 154 4.40 -12.34 -19.29
N PHE A 155 3.90 -12.44 -18.03
CA PHE A 155 4.06 -13.62 -17.18
C PHE A 155 2.91 -13.76 -16.19
N SER A 156 2.73 -14.97 -15.66
CA SER A 156 1.75 -15.25 -14.61
C SER A 156 2.34 -14.99 -13.25
N VAL A 157 1.57 -14.33 -12.39
CA VAL A 157 1.85 -14.13 -10.97
C VAL A 157 0.98 -15.10 -10.18
N ASP A 158 1.61 -16.05 -9.50
CA ASP A 158 0.95 -17.06 -8.71
C ASP A 158 0.75 -16.59 -7.26
N ILE A 159 -0.50 -16.53 -6.80
CA ILE A 159 -0.82 -16.28 -5.39
C ILE A 159 -0.59 -17.56 -4.61
N VAL A 160 0.49 -17.60 -3.83
CA VAL A 160 0.93 -18.81 -3.10
C VAL A 160 0.47 -18.85 -1.64
N ASN A 161 0.15 -17.71 -1.04
CA ASN A 161 -0.41 -17.64 0.31
C ASN A 161 -1.81 -17.04 0.27
N LYS A 162 -2.83 -17.90 0.21
CA LYS A 162 -4.25 -17.49 0.11
C LYS A 162 -4.87 -17.12 1.46
N GLU A 163 -4.18 -17.38 2.55
CA GLU A 163 -4.68 -17.11 3.91
C GLU A 163 -4.23 -15.75 4.45
N HIS A 164 -3.16 -15.19 3.90
CA HIS A 164 -2.65 -13.90 4.36
C HIS A 164 -3.64 -12.77 4.03
N PRO A 165 -3.90 -11.80 4.94
CA PRO A 165 -4.89 -10.73 4.73
C PRO A 165 -4.69 -9.94 3.42
N ILE A 166 -3.46 -9.77 2.94
CA ILE A 166 -3.17 -9.08 1.68
C ILE A 166 -3.74 -9.86 0.48
N THR A 167 -3.58 -11.17 0.47
CA THR A 167 -3.86 -12.02 -0.69
C THR A 167 -5.10 -12.88 -0.56
N ARG A 168 -5.78 -12.83 0.59
CA ARG A 168 -7.03 -13.56 0.80
C ARG A 168 -8.08 -13.18 -0.24
N GLY A 169 -8.61 -14.19 -0.94
CA GLY A 169 -9.60 -14.01 -2.00
C GLY A 169 -9.02 -13.56 -3.35
N MET A 170 -7.72 -13.25 -3.44
CA MET A 170 -7.07 -13.00 -4.72
C MET A 170 -6.79 -14.31 -5.45
N THR A 171 -6.84 -14.25 -6.77
CA THR A 171 -6.45 -15.35 -7.68
C THR A 171 -5.13 -15.00 -8.38
N SER A 172 -4.43 -16.01 -8.90
CA SER A 172 -3.29 -15.82 -9.80
C SER A 172 -3.71 -15.01 -11.03
N PHE A 173 -2.82 -14.19 -11.57
CA PHE A 173 -3.13 -13.24 -12.62
C PHE A 173 -1.96 -13.06 -13.60
N GLU A 174 -2.27 -12.57 -14.79
CA GLU A 174 -1.28 -12.20 -15.80
C GLU A 174 -0.90 -10.72 -15.67
N THR A 175 0.37 -10.43 -15.89
CA THR A 175 0.91 -9.07 -16.01
C THR A 175 1.90 -8.97 -17.16
N ASP A 176 2.16 -7.75 -17.63
CA ASP A 176 3.23 -7.43 -18.57
C ASP A 176 4.20 -6.50 -17.86
N ASP A 177 5.30 -7.06 -17.32
CA ASP A 177 6.19 -6.39 -16.38
C ASP A 177 7.63 -6.93 -16.51
N GLU A 178 8.55 -6.46 -15.68
CA GLU A 178 9.86 -7.06 -15.47
C GLU A 178 9.78 -8.08 -14.31
N LEU A 179 10.05 -9.34 -14.62
CA LEU A 179 10.12 -10.37 -13.60
C LEU A 179 11.50 -10.31 -12.92
N TYR A 180 11.57 -9.69 -11.74
CA TYR A 180 12.81 -9.64 -10.97
C TYR A 180 13.21 -11.03 -10.47
N THR A 181 14.49 -11.35 -10.66
CA THR A 181 15.10 -12.62 -10.28
C THR A 181 16.31 -12.37 -9.38
N CYS A 182 16.77 -13.40 -8.71
CA CYS A 182 18.09 -13.41 -8.03
C CYS A 182 18.34 -12.20 -7.11
N LEU A 183 17.30 -11.57 -6.54
CA LEU A 183 17.50 -10.51 -5.55
C LEU A 183 18.28 -11.05 -4.34
N ALA A 184 19.31 -10.31 -3.92
CA ALA A 184 20.18 -10.66 -2.80
C ALA A 184 19.46 -10.46 -1.46
N GLY A 185 19.88 -11.20 -0.44
CA GLY A 185 19.37 -11.12 0.93
C GLY A 185 18.85 -12.46 1.43
N ASN A 186 18.96 -12.67 2.72
CA ASN A 186 18.64 -13.96 3.37
C ASN A 186 17.64 -13.82 4.51
N ARG A 187 17.04 -12.62 4.69
CA ARG A 187 16.04 -12.42 5.74
C ARG A 187 14.86 -13.36 5.54
N PRO A 188 14.36 -14.01 6.61
CA PRO A 188 13.11 -14.77 6.56
C PRO A 188 11.94 -13.88 6.11
N ILE A 189 11.18 -14.35 5.13
CA ILE A 189 10.03 -13.66 4.55
C ILE A 189 8.79 -14.54 4.57
N VAL A 190 7.61 -13.93 4.64
CA VAL A 190 6.34 -14.61 4.37
C VAL A 190 5.99 -14.34 2.92
N LEU A 191 6.12 -15.36 2.10
CA LEU A 191 5.88 -15.28 0.66
C LEU A 191 4.38 -15.17 0.38
N LEU A 192 3.99 -14.23 -0.48
CA LEU A 192 2.59 -13.98 -0.88
C LEU A 192 2.34 -14.38 -2.33
N ALA A 193 3.24 -13.98 -3.22
CA ALA A 193 3.14 -14.24 -4.65
C ALA A 193 4.50 -14.56 -5.25
N THR A 194 4.49 -15.40 -6.28
CA THR A 194 5.67 -15.78 -7.07
C THR A 194 5.39 -15.67 -8.55
N ALA A 195 6.46 -15.62 -9.35
CA ALA A 195 6.37 -15.86 -10.79
C ALA A 195 7.51 -16.75 -11.25
N ARG A 196 7.26 -17.53 -12.30
CA ARG A 196 8.23 -18.46 -12.87
C ARG A 196 9.02 -17.79 -13.98
N SER A 197 10.34 -17.73 -13.82
CA SER A 197 11.25 -17.22 -14.83
C SER A 197 11.21 -18.08 -16.11
N LYS A 198 11.15 -17.42 -17.25
CA LYS A 198 11.26 -18.05 -18.56
C LYS A 198 12.71 -18.41 -18.93
N VAL A 199 13.69 -17.84 -18.21
CA VAL A 199 15.11 -18.04 -18.48
C VAL A 199 15.65 -19.30 -17.78
N ASP A 200 15.27 -19.53 -16.51
CA ASP A 200 15.80 -20.66 -15.74
C ASP A 200 14.73 -21.56 -15.10
N SER A 201 13.45 -21.28 -15.39
CA SER A 201 12.30 -22.04 -14.89
C SER A 201 12.12 -22.05 -13.38
N LYS A 202 12.87 -21.23 -12.62
CA LYS A 202 12.72 -21.10 -11.17
C LYS A 202 11.59 -20.13 -10.83
N ALA A 203 10.95 -20.37 -9.69
CA ALA A 203 9.99 -19.43 -9.13
C ALA A 203 10.71 -18.39 -8.27
N TYR A 204 10.39 -17.11 -8.50
CA TYR A 204 10.95 -15.98 -7.76
C TYR A 204 9.87 -15.23 -6.99
N PRO A 205 10.19 -14.66 -5.82
CA PRO A 205 9.25 -13.84 -5.05
C PRO A 205 8.85 -12.58 -5.81
N MET A 206 7.54 -12.38 -6.02
CA MET A 206 6.98 -11.14 -6.58
C MET A 206 6.37 -10.26 -5.50
N ALA A 207 5.83 -10.86 -4.43
CA ALA A 207 5.36 -10.12 -3.27
C ALA A 207 5.61 -10.93 -1.99
N PHE A 208 6.06 -10.23 -0.94
CA PHE A 208 6.29 -10.84 0.36
C PHE A 208 6.23 -9.81 1.49
N VAL A 209 6.11 -10.29 2.70
CA VAL A 209 6.08 -9.45 3.90
C VAL A 209 6.97 -10.01 5.01
N PHE A 210 7.32 -9.14 5.93
CA PHE A 210 8.00 -9.49 7.19
C PHE A 210 7.88 -8.33 8.19
N ASN A 211 8.35 -8.53 9.41
CA ASN A 211 8.47 -7.45 10.40
C ASN A 211 9.92 -7.00 10.53
N TYR A 212 10.14 -5.70 10.68
CA TYR A 212 11.42 -5.11 11.03
C TYR A 212 11.22 -4.28 12.32
N GLY A 213 11.85 -4.69 13.42
CA GLY A 213 11.51 -4.14 14.72
C GLY A 213 10.01 -4.32 15.01
N ARG A 214 9.34 -3.24 15.34
CA ARG A 214 7.88 -3.20 15.53
C ARG A 214 7.10 -2.91 14.23
N GLY A 215 7.80 -2.52 13.16
CA GLY A 215 7.20 -2.15 11.88
C GLY A 215 6.85 -3.34 10.99
N ARG A 216 6.03 -3.08 9.99
CA ARG A 216 5.65 -4.03 8.95
C ARG A 216 6.25 -3.62 7.63
N VAL A 217 6.79 -4.58 6.91
CA VAL A 217 7.36 -4.36 5.58
C VAL A 217 6.60 -5.19 4.55
N PHE A 218 6.19 -4.55 3.47
CA PHE A 218 5.66 -5.17 2.28
C PHE A 218 6.59 -4.86 1.11
N HIS A 219 7.07 -5.89 0.44
CA HIS A 219 7.89 -5.77 -0.76
C HIS A 219 7.12 -6.34 -1.95
N CYS A 220 6.98 -5.53 -3.00
CA CYS A 220 6.38 -5.92 -4.26
C CYS A 220 7.38 -5.65 -5.39
N ALA A 221 7.81 -6.70 -6.07
CA ALA A 221 8.77 -6.63 -7.18
C ALA A 221 8.11 -6.27 -8.53
N LEU A 222 6.77 -6.13 -8.56
CA LEU A 222 6.01 -5.66 -9.72
C LEU A 222 6.01 -4.13 -9.79
N GLY A 223 5.76 -3.56 -10.98
CA GLY A 223 5.52 -2.12 -11.14
C GLY A 223 6.59 -1.37 -11.92
N HIS A 224 7.16 -1.99 -12.95
CA HIS A 224 8.18 -1.38 -13.83
C HIS A 224 7.70 -0.10 -14.50
N ASP A 225 6.48 -0.07 -14.97
CA ASP A 225 5.87 1.07 -15.65
C ASP A 225 4.41 1.29 -15.22
N VAL A 226 3.79 2.34 -15.79
CA VAL A 226 2.39 2.70 -15.50
C VAL A 226 1.44 1.53 -15.78
N LYS A 227 1.62 0.83 -16.91
CA LYS A 227 0.78 -0.31 -17.28
C LYS A 227 0.85 -1.46 -16.27
N ALA A 228 2.04 -1.72 -15.74
CA ALA A 228 2.25 -2.75 -14.73
C ALA A 228 1.63 -2.34 -13.38
N ILE A 229 1.76 -1.06 -12.97
CA ILE A 229 1.18 -0.51 -11.73
C ILE A 229 -0.35 -0.50 -11.80
N GLU A 230 -0.92 -0.11 -12.94
CA GLU A 230 -2.37 0.00 -13.15
C GLU A 230 -3.04 -1.33 -13.55
N ASN A 231 -2.28 -2.42 -13.71
CA ASN A 231 -2.85 -3.75 -13.90
C ASN A 231 -3.78 -4.06 -12.71
N PRO A 232 -5.10 -4.28 -12.91
CA PRO A 232 -6.06 -4.27 -11.81
C PRO A 232 -5.73 -5.21 -10.65
N PRO A 233 -5.32 -6.48 -10.85
CA PRO A 233 -4.88 -7.34 -9.75
C PRO A 233 -3.58 -6.86 -9.08
N ALA A 234 -2.63 -6.31 -9.84
CA ALA A 234 -1.39 -5.76 -9.27
C ALA A 234 -1.69 -4.49 -8.44
N ALA A 235 -2.54 -3.60 -8.93
CA ALA A 235 -3.03 -2.42 -8.21
C ALA A 235 -3.74 -2.81 -6.91
N GLU A 236 -4.59 -3.84 -6.94
CA GLU A 236 -5.23 -4.37 -5.73
C GLU A 236 -4.19 -4.90 -4.74
N LEU A 237 -3.20 -5.66 -5.20
CA LEU A 237 -2.12 -6.19 -4.36
C LEU A 237 -1.33 -5.06 -3.68
N LEU A 238 -1.04 -3.97 -4.41
CA LEU A 238 -0.35 -2.80 -3.89
C LEU A 238 -1.17 -2.08 -2.81
N ARG A 239 -2.46 -1.78 -3.07
CA ARG A 239 -3.35 -1.16 -2.08
C ARG A 239 -3.44 -1.99 -0.81
N ARG A 240 -3.68 -3.30 -0.95
CA ARG A 240 -3.80 -4.22 0.18
C ARG A 240 -2.48 -4.35 0.96
N GLY A 241 -1.34 -4.33 0.26
CA GLY A 241 -0.02 -4.32 0.86
C GLY A 241 0.21 -3.08 1.72
N CYS A 242 -0.10 -1.89 1.18
CA CYS A 242 -0.05 -0.63 1.92
C CYS A 242 -1.01 -0.64 3.12
N ALA A 243 -2.27 -1.06 2.93
CA ALA A 243 -3.22 -1.16 4.03
C ALA A 243 -2.69 -2.03 5.18
N TRP A 244 -2.14 -3.19 4.86
CA TRP A 244 -1.59 -4.09 5.85
C TRP A 244 -0.39 -3.49 6.61
N THR A 245 0.52 -2.79 5.91
CA THR A 245 1.66 -2.13 6.56
C THR A 245 1.22 -1.00 7.50
N ALA A 246 0.12 -0.30 7.17
CA ALA A 246 -0.51 0.72 8.00
C ALA A 246 -1.37 0.13 9.14
N ARG A 247 -1.42 -1.18 9.30
CA ARG A 247 -2.28 -1.89 10.27
C ARG A 247 -3.78 -1.68 10.03
N MET A 248 -4.16 -1.32 8.81
CA MET A 248 -5.55 -1.33 8.34
C MET A 248 -5.92 -2.73 7.85
N THR A 249 -7.21 -3.05 7.90
CA THR A 249 -7.71 -4.26 7.23
C THR A 249 -7.63 -4.08 5.72
N PRO A 250 -6.90 -4.95 4.99
CA PRO A 250 -6.91 -4.93 3.53
C PRO A 250 -8.32 -5.19 2.99
N VAL A 251 -8.76 -4.36 2.05
CA VAL A 251 -10.05 -4.49 1.37
C VAL A 251 -9.84 -4.43 -0.15
N SER A 252 -10.71 -5.11 -0.89
CA SER A 252 -10.79 -4.89 -2.35
C SER A 252 -11.34 -3.50 -2.62
N ALA A 253 -10.95 -2.89 -3.75
CA ALA A 253 -11.58 -1.65 -4.20
C ALA A 253 -13.10 -1.90 -4.32
N THR A 254 -13.89 -0.97 -3.80
CA THR A 254 -15.32 -0.99 -4.06
C THR A 254 -15.51 -0.64 -5.53
N THR A 255 -15.94 -1.60 -6.34
CA THR A 255 -16.41 -1.31 -7.70
C THR A 255 -17.60 -0.37 -7.57
N HIS A 256 -17.40 0.90 -7.91
CA HIS A 256 -18.47 1.89 -8.06
C HIS A 256 -19.17 1.72 -9.40
#